data_fd1aea6d95d707da8bd3b765bfaa0ad9
#
_entry.id   fd1aea6d95d707da8bd3b765bfaa0ad9
#
_cell.length_a   1.000
_cell.length_b   1.000
_cell.length_c   1.000
_cell.angle_alpha   90.00
_cell.angle_beta   90.00
_cell.angle_gamma   90.00
#
_symmetry.space_group_name_H-M   'P 1'
#
loop_
_entity.id
_entity.type
_entity.pdbx_description
1 polymer ?
#
loop_
_entity_poly.entity_id
_entity_poly.type
_entity_poly.pdbx_seq_one_letter_code
_entity_poly.pdbx_strand_id
1 'polypeptide(L)'
;MHSTVLLTEKLNRMKYNNDFKYDLKVGQVKEEELGKIFNSKTIEVKYDLQALKTNNVYVEYFSRGKPSGISKSVADFYCFCFGDTFHLIETYTLKERCRKYLNSNRDKKGGDNNTSKGILLPLEELF
;
A
#
# COMPACT_ATOMS: atom_id res chain seq x y z
N MET A 1 8.14 -0.36 7.84
CA MET A 1 7.07 -0.67 8.81
C MET A 1 5.74 -0.89 8.08
N HIS A 2 4.97 -1.86 8.50
CA HIS A 2 3.66 -2.11 7.95
C HIS A 2 2.72 -2.65 9.02
N SER A 3 1.43 -2.50 8.80
CA SER A 3 0.39 -3.06 9.66
C SER A 3 -0.88 -3.30 8.84
N THR A 4 -1.72 -4.20 9.33
CA THR A 4 -3.02 -4.47 8.72
C THR A 4 -4.11 -4.00 9.69
N VAL A 5 -5.01 -3.15 9.21
CA VAL A 5 -6.13 -2.61 10.00
C VAL A 5 -7.39 -2.59 9.15
N LEU A 6 -8.54 -2.46 9.81
CA LEU A 6 -9.79 -2.22 9.08
C LEU A 6 -9.77 -0.83 8.46
N LEU A 7 -10.23 -0.72 7.23
CA LEU A 7 -10.23 0.53 6.50
C LEU A 7 -11.09 1.60 7.21
N THR A 8 -12.21 1.19 7.81
CA THR A 8 -13.08 2.10 8.56
C THR A 8 -12.35 2.77 9.73
N GLU A 9 -11.53 1.99 10.45
CA GLU A 9 -10.72 2.54 11.54
C GLU A 9 -9.69 3.53 11.01
N LYS A 10 -9.09 3.23 9.86
CA LYS A 10 -8.11 4.12 9.24
C LYS A 10 -8.76 5.44 8.82
N LEU A 11 -9.93 5.39 8.21
CA LEU A 11 -10.68 6.58 7.82
C LEU A 11 -11.05 7.41 9.04
N ASN A 12 -11.47 6.79 10.15
CA ASN A 12 -11.81 7.50 11.38
C ASN A 12 -10.58 8.22 11.96
N ARG A 13 -9.40 7.61 11.90
CA ARG A 13 -8.16 8.27 12.33
C ARG A 13 -7.80 9.44 11.44
N MET A 14 -8.02 9.33 10.15
CA MET A 14 -7.75 10.40 9.18
C MET A 14 -8.59 11.64 9.44
N LYS A 15 -9.79 11.50 9.99
CA LYS A 15 -10.65 12.65 10.35
C LYS A 15 -10.00 13.61 11.33
N TYR A 16 -9.07 13.13 12.15
CA TYR A 16 -8.36 13.96 13.12
C TYR A 16 -7.04 14.49 12.58
N ASN A 17 -6.70 14.14 11.34
CA ASN A 17 -5.50 14.63 10.69
C ASN A 17 -5.81 15.95 9.99
N ASN A 18 -5.05 17.01 10.29
CA ASN A 18 -5.25 18.32 9.71
C ASN A 18 -5.13 18.35 8.20
N ASP A 19 -4.32 17.48 7.62
CA ASP A 19 -4.10 17.40 6.17
C ASP A 19 -5.36 16.93 5.43
N PHE A 20 -6.22 16.17 6.11
CA PHE A 20 -7.49 15.68 5.56
C PHE A 20 -8.68 16.58 5.84
N LYS A 21 -8.51 17.59 6.68
CA LYS A 21 -9.60 18.45 7.12
C LYS A 21 -10.29 19.17 5.97
N TYR A 22 -9.52 19.55 4.96
CA TYR A 22 -10.03 20.25 3.79
C TYR A 22 -10.90 19.33 2.91
N ASP A 23 -10.41 18.12 2.66
CA ASP A 23 -11.09 17.15 1.81
C ASP A 23 -12.37 16.60 2.45
N LEU A 24 -12.39 16.48 3.77
CA LEU A 24 -13.56 16.02 4.50
C LEU A 24 -14.76 16.96 4.35
N LYS A 25 -14.54 18.27 4.26
CA LYS A 25 -15.62 19.24 4.07
C LYS A 25 -16.33 19.07 2.74
N VAL A 26 -15.60 18.68 1.71
CA VAL A 26 -16.13 18.51 0.35
C VAL A 26 -16.83 17.17 0.21
N GLY A 27 -16.35 16.17 0.94
CA GLY A 27 -16.74 14.79 0.73
C GLY A 27 -17.53 14.11 1.83
N GLN A 28 -18.02 14.84 2.84
CA GLN A 28 -18.62 14.21 4.02
C GLN A 28 -19.75 13.23 3.69
N VAL A 29 -20.61 13.55 2.74
CA VAL A 29 -21.69 12.65 2.29
C VAL A 29 -21.13 11.43 1.58
N LYS A 30 -20.10 11.64 0.76
CA LYS A 30 -19.44 10.54 0.03
C LYS A 30 -18.59 9.66 0.95
N GLU A 31 -18.12 10.21 2.06
CA GLU A 31 -17.37 9.47 3.05
C GLU A 31 -18.20 8.35 3.68
N GLU A 32 -19.46 8.62 4.01
CA GLU A 32 -20.34 7.60 4.56
C GLU A 32 -20.58 6.46 3.56
N GLU A 33 -20.75 6.79 2.29
CA GLU A 33 -20.90 5.81 1.22
C GLU A 33 -19.64 4.96 1.05
N LEU A 34 -18.46 5.59 1.06
CA LEU A 34 -17.19 4.90 1.01
C LEU A 34 -17.00 3.99 2.22
N GLY A 35 -17.38 4.48 3.41
CA GLY A 35 -17.33 3.70 4.64
C GLY A 35 -18.16 2.43 4.54
N LYS A 36 -19.33 2.49 3.92
CA LYS A 36 -20.16 1.31 3.69
C LYS A 36 -19.52 0.33 2.72
N ILE A 37 -18.92 0.83 1.63
CA ILE A 37 -18.26 -0.01 0.63
C ILE A 37 -17.07 -0.74 1.24
N PHE A 38 -16.27 -0.05 2.05
CA PHE A 38 -15.06 -0.59 2.64
C PHE A 38 -15.27 -1.21 4.03
N ASN A 39 -16.49 -1.23 4.53
CA ASN A 39 -16.78 -1.81 5.84
C ASN A 39 -16.36 -3.28 5.85
N SER A 40 -15.69 -3.68 6.94
CA SER A 40 -15.14 -5.01 7.14
C SER A 40 -14.00 -5.39 6.18
N LYS A 41 -13.50 -4.46 5.39
CA LYS A 41 -12.31 -4.67 4.57
C LYS A 41 -11.05 -4.39 5.39
N THR A 42 -9.98 -5.07 5.03
CA THR A 42 -8.68 -4.89 5.70
C THR A 42 -7.69 -4.21 4.78
N ILE A 43 -6.76 -3.50 5.40
CA ILE A 43 -5.77 -2.72 4.68
C ILE A 43 -4.39 -2.98 5.27
N GLU A 44 -3.43 -3.28 4.39
CA GLU A 44 -2.01 -3.38 4.72
C GLU A 44 -1.37 -2.02 4.50
N VAL A 45 -0.88 -1.41 5.58
CA VAL A 45 -0.30 -0.07 5.52
C VAL A 45 1.21 -0.17 5.38
N LYS A 46 1.76 0.47 4.36
CA LYS A 46 3.19 0.51 4.08
C LYS A 46 3.68 1.95 4.09
N TYR A 47 4.67 2.22 4.94
CA TYR A 47 5.36 3.50 4.97
C TYR A 47 6.66 3.35 4.21
N ASP A 48 6.76 3.98 3.04
CA ASP A 48 7.96 3.90 2.21
C ASP A 48 8.65 5.26 2.18
N LEU A 49 9.69 5.40 2.99
CA LEU A 49 10.43 6.64 3.14
C LEU A 49 11.28 6.96 1.90
N GLN A 50 11.51 6.00 1.04
CA GLN A 50 12.34 6.17 -0.15
C GLN A 50 11.53 6.44 -1.42
N ALA A 51 10.20 6.30 -1.35
CA ALA A 51 9.35 6.32 -2.53
C ALA A 51 9.49 7.61 -3.36
N LEU A 52 9.45 8.77 -2.73
CA LEU A 52 9.58 10.05 -3.45
C LEU A 52 10.98 10.24 -4.03
N LYS A 53 11.99 9.70 -3.36
CA LYS A 53 13.38 9.83 -3.80
C LYS A 53 13.67 8.92 -4.98
N THR A 54 13.17 7.68 -4.94
CA THR A 54 13.45 6.66 -5.97
C THR A 54 12.40 6.62 -7.07
N ASN A 55 11.25 7.24 -6.84
CA ASN A 55 10.07 7.17 -7.71
C ASN A 55 9.52 5.75 -7.85
N ASN A 56 9.77 4.90 -6.84
CA ASN A 56 9.30 3.53 -6.79
C ASN A 56 8.87 3.17 -5.37
N VAL A 57 7.99 2.18 -5.25
CA VAL A 57 7.77 1.48 -3.98
C VAL A 57 8.35 0.07 -4.10
N TYR A 58 8.85 -0.46 -2.98
CA TYR A 58 9.35 -1.82 -2.93
C TYR A 58 8.24 -2.75 -2.44
N VAL A 59 7.85 -3.69 -3.28
CA VAL A 59 6.78 -4.64 -2.98
C VAL A 59 7.40 -6.02 -2.78
N GLU A 60 7.62 -6.40 -1.53
CA GLU A 60 8.22 -7.67 -1.17
C GLU A 60 7.27 -8.83 -1.51
N TYR A 61 7.81 -9.92 -2.05
CA TYR A 61 7.05 -11.13 -2.32
C TYR A 61 7.72 -12.39 -1.79
N PHE A 62 8.93 -12.31 -1.32
CA PHE A 62 9.69 -13.48 -0.85
C PHE A 62 10.71 -13.02 0.19
N SER A 63 10.90 -13.79 1.27
CA SER A 63 11.88 -13.47 2.30
C SER A 63 12.32 -14.72 3.03
N ARG A 64 13.63 -14.84 3.24
CA ARG A 64 14.24 -15.92 4.01
C ARG A 64 13.77 -17.30 3.57
N GLY A 65 13.72 -17.51 2.26
CA GLY A 65 13.35 -18.79 1.66
C GLY A 65 11.86 -19.11 1.63
N LYS A 66 10.99 -18.13 1.93
CA LYS A 66 9.54 -18.31 1.99
C LYS A 66 8.77 -17.21 1.28
N PRO A 67 7.61 -17.50 0.70
CA PRO A 67 6.71 -16.45 0.25
C PRO A 67 6.40 -15.48 1.38
N SER A 68 6.37 -14.19 1.09
CA SER A 68 6.12 -13.14 2.08
C SER A 68 5.45 -11.94 1.40
N GLY A 69 5.16 -10.91 2.18
CA GLY A 69 4.61 -9.68 1.67
C GLY A 69 3.38 -9.91 0.81
N ILE A 70 3.41 -9.41 -0.42
CA ILE A 70 2.28 -9.47 -1.35
C ILE A 70 1.89 -10.92 -1.71
N SER A 71 2.81 -11.85 -1.65
CA SER A 71 2.53 -13.27 -1.93
C SER A 71 1.66 -13.92 -0.86
N LYS A 72 1.73 -13.43 0.37
CA LYS A 72 1.00 -14.01 1.51
C LYS A 72 -0.13 -13.14 2.02
N SER A 73 -0.17 -11.88 1.66
CA SER A 73 -1.14 -10.96 2.23
C SER A 73 -2.56 -11.39 1.91
N VAL A 74 -3.39 -11.39 2.93
CA VAL A 74 -4.83 -11.61 2.81
C VAL A 74 -5.61 -10.30 2.97
N ALA A 75 -4.93 -9.18 3.04
CA ALA A 75 -5.56 -7.88 3.10
C ALA A 75 -6.30 -7.58 1.80
N ASP A 76 -7.41 -6.88 1.90
CA ASP A 76 -8.17 -6.47 0.72
C ASP A 76 -7.48 -5.36 -0.06
N PHE A 77 -6.79 -4.48 0.66
CA PHE A 77 -6.12 -3.30 0.08
C PHE A 77 -4.73 -3.12 0.65
N TYR A 78 -3.87 -2.51 -0.14
CA TYR A 78 -2.61 -1.92 0.30
C TYR A 78 -2.75 -0.41 0.29
N CYS A 79 -2.16 0.25 1.27
CA CYS A 79 -2.07 1.69 1.33
C CYS A 79 -0.60 2.09 1.48
N PHE A 80 -0.06 2.70 0.45
CA PHE A 80 1.31 3.21 0.50
C PHE A 80 1.28 4.66 0.96
N CYS A 81 2.01 4.92 2.04
CA CYS A 81 2.09 6.24 2.66
C CYS A 81 3.48 6.80 2.41
N PHE A 82 3.56 7.89 1.69
CA PHE A 82 4.81 8.61 1.48
C PHE A 82 4.50 10.09 1.23
N GLY A 83 5.42 10.96 1.69
CA GLY A 83 5.13 12.38 1.76
C GLY A 83 3.88 12.61 2.61
N ASP A 84 2.99 13.46 2.15
CA ASP A 84 1.74 13.78 2.83
C ASP A 84 0.54 13.07 2.19
N THR A 85 0.79 12.00 1.44
CA THR A 85 -0.25 11.33 0.66
C THR A 85 -0.41 9.88 1.02
N PHE A 86 -1.60 9.36 0.77
CA PHE A 86 -1.98 7.97 0.92
C PHE A 86 -2.44 7.46 -0.44
N HIS A 87 -1.87 6.33 -0.88
CA HIS A 87 -2.23 5.71 -2.16
C HIS A 87 -2.82 4.34 -1.90
N LEU A 88 -4.11 4.22 -2.11
CA LEU A 88 -4.86 2.99 -1.87
C LEU A 88 -4.99 2.20 -3.17
N ILE A 89 -4.66 0.92 -3.11
CA ILE A 89 -4.75 0.03 -4.25
C ILE A 89 -5.26 -1.34 -3.79
N GLU A 90 -6.15 -1.96 -4.56
CA GLU A 90 -6.60 -3.31 -4.26
C GLU A 90 -5.41 -4.28 -4.32
N THR A 91 -5.36 -5.21 -3.37
CA THR A 91 -4.27 -6.19 -3.29
C THR A 91 -4.16 -7.00 -4.59
N TYR A 92 -5.30 -7.41 -5.16
CA TYR A 92 -5.30 -8.14 -6.42
C TYR A 92 -4.67 -7.33 -7.55
N THR A 93 -5.04 -6.06 -7.67
CA THR A 93 -4.50 -5.16 -8.68
C THR A 93 -3.00 -4.96 -8.51
N LEU A 94 -2.56 -4.80 -7.26
CA LEU A 94 -1.14 -4.67 -6.95
C LEU A 94 -0.37 -5.92 -7.37
N LYS A 95 -0.89 -7.11 -7.08
CA LYS A 95 -0.28 -8.37 -7.51
C LYS A 95 -0.13 -8.43 -9.03
N GLU A 96 -1.18 -8.08 -9.77
CA GLU A 96 -1.16 -8.10 -11.23
C GLU A 96 -0.12 -7.13 -11.80
N ARG A 97 -0.04 -5.95 -11.23
CA ARG A 97 0.92 -4.94 -11.69
C ARG A 97 2.36 -5.33 -11.37
N CYS A 98 2.60 -6.01 -10.26
CA CYS A 98 3.94 -6.51 -9.91
C CYS A 98 4.36 -7.69 -10.78
N ARG A 99 3.43 -8.56 -11.17
CA ARG A 99 3.73 -9.77 -11.94
C ARG A 99 4.50 -9.51 -13.23
N LYS A 100 4.16 -8.45 -13.92
CA LYS A 100 4.83 -8.13 -15.20
C LYS A 100 6.30 -7.77 -15.03
N TYR A 101 6.74 -7.49 -13.82
CA TYR A 101 8.13 -7.15 -13.53
C TYR A 101 8.94 -8.31 -12.98
N LEU A 102 8.34 -9.48 -12.79
CA LEU A 102 9.07 -10.68 -12.34
C LEU A 102 10.17 -11.03 -13.34
N ASN A 103 11.36 -11.32 -12.81
CA ASN A 103 12.55 -11.64 -13.59
C ASN A 103 13.05 -10.49 -14.49
N SER A 104 12.57 -9.30 -14.28
CA SER A 104 13.08 -8.09 -14.92
C SER A 104 14.14 -7.44 -14.04
N ASN A 105 14.72 -6.34 -14.51
CA ASN A 105 15.66 -5.56 -13.71
C ASN A 105 15.00 -4.83 -12.52
N ARG A 106 13.66 -4.88 -12.42
CA ARG A 106 12.93 -4.36 -11.29
C ARG A 106 12.64 -5.41 -10.21
N ASP A 107 12.98 -6.66 -10.48
CA ASP A 107 12.88 -7.76 -9.52
C ASP A 107 14.19 -7.79 -8.74
N LYS A 108 14.19 -7.25 -7.53
CA LYS A 108 15.40 -6.96 -6.78
C LYS A 108 15.45 -7.69 -5.44
N LYS A 109 16.67 -7.97 -5.01
CA LYS A 109 16.94 -8.38 -3.64
C LYS A 109 16.92 -7.15 -2.75
N GLY A 110 16.44 -7.30 -1.54
CA GLY A 110 16.36 -6.22 -0.56
C GLY A 110 16.33 -6.76 0.86
N GLY A 111 15.96 -5.89 1.81
CA GLY A 111 15.92 -6.23 3.21
C GLY A 111 17.31 -6.47 3.81
N ASP A 112 17.33 -6.93 5.06
CA ASP A 112 18.55 -7.18 5.79
C ASP A 112 19.36 -8.31 5.12
N ASN A 113 20.64 -8.02 4.82
CA ASN A 113 21.54 -8.97 4.17
C ASN A 113 21.02 -9.51 2.83
N ASN A 114 20.19 -8.75 2.13
CA ASN A 114 19.59 -9.16 0.86
C ASN A 114 18.81 -10.48 0.96
N THR A 115 18.13 -10.69 2.08
CA THR A 115 17.36 -11.92 2.31
C THR A 115 15.96 -11.89 1.74
N SER A 116 15.50 -10.75 1.22
CA SER A 116 14.18 -10.62 0.61
C SER A 116 14.28 -10.41 -0.90
N LYS A 117 13.17 -10.67 -1.58
CA LYS A 117 12.96 -10.32 -2.98
C LYS A 117 11.69 -9.51 -3.09
N GLY A 118 11.73 -8.51 -3.94
CA GLY A 118 10.58 -7.66 -4.17
C GLY A 118 10.67 -6.96 -5.50
N ILE A 119 9.58 -6.34 -5.87
CA ILE A 119 9.48 -5.57 -7.11
C ILE A 119 9.65 -4.09 -6.79
N LEU A 120 10.52 -3.40 -7.51
CA LEU A 120 10.56 -1.95 -7.52
C LEU A 120 9.47 -1.46 -8.46
N LEU A 121 8.30 -1.20 -7.90
CA LEU A 121 7.13 -0.80 -8.67
C LEU A 121 7.14 0.72 -8.88
N PRO A 122 7.09 1.20 -10.14
CA PRO A 122 7.00 2.64 -10.38
C PRO A 122 5.78 3.24 -9.70
N LEU A 123 5.91 4.44 -9.14
CA LEU A 123 4.80 5.12 -8.44
C LEU A 123 3.56 5.27 -9.31
N GLU A 124 3.73 5.49 -10.61
CA GLU A 124 2.62 5.62 -11.55
C GLU A 124 1.74 4.37 -11.62
N GLU A 125 2.24 3.22 -11.25
CA GLU A 125 1.48 1.97 -11.22
C GLU A 125 0.54 1.86 -10.01
N LEU A 126 0.63 2.79 -9.07
CA LEU A 126 -0.28 2.84 -7.92
C LEU A 126 -1.59 3.55 -8.21
N PHE A 127 -1.68 4.20 -9.37
CA PHE A 127 -2.85 5.02 -9.74
C PHE A 127 -3.76 4.33 -10.73
#